data_95d16a19d1d0cbb3edaf5f1de4c105c0
#
_entry.id   95d16a19d1d0cbb3edaf5f1de4c105c0
#
_cell.length_a   1.000
_cell.length_b   1.000
_cell.length_c   1.000
_cell.angle_alpha   90.00
_cell.angle_beta   90.00
_cell.angle_gamma   90.00
#
_symmetry.space_group_name_H-M   'P 1'
#
loop_
_entity.id
_entity.type
_entity.pdbx_description
1 polymer ?
#
loop_
_entity_poly.entity_id
_entity_poly.type
_entity_poly.pdbx_seq_one_letter_code
_entity_poly.pdbx_strand_id
1 'polypeptide(L)'
;MAILPVVKIQEYYEKYQSKELFFNKSIRQETGLDTSKVMLKMCGNMFPCVLYSCSMSYAKIVMNLDEEAFSMIQNAKNALTLHFSFLPDQQKHDIQFFVSCTTKALKSFKINNGRDTSYIITLAFYQKPPDDLIEILGKVLESIENFEKRKELRIKLDKKIADEIGSISQKALIEIDSINRPCIITDISASGCGAILMLLKPDLIVNKTIKITYHLQDLKMPNLILTGVVKRYEQVESKKLLYQNILKQEVQVYNTHHQMEFLKLLLVLSENAQPLK
;
A
#
# COMPACT_ATOMS: atom_id res chain seq x y z
N MET A 1 13.94 5.55 -5.36
CA MET A 1 13.52 4.33 -4.65
C MET A 1 14.71 3.81 -3.87
N ALA A 2 14.61 3.59 -2.56
CA ALA A 2 15.61 2.80 -1.86
C ALA A 2 15.46 1.37 -2.40
N ILE A 3 16.50 0.83 -3.02
CA ILE A 3 16.53 -0.54 -3.52
C ILE A 3 16.35 -1.46 -2.31
N LEU A 4 15.28 -2.27 -2.30
CA LEU A 4 15.12 -3.27 -1.25
C LEU A 4 16.27 -4.27 -1.29
N PRO A 5 16.75 -4.76 -0.15
CA PRO A 5 17.72 -5.83 -0.12
C PRO A 5 17.19 -7.05 -0.91
N VAL A 6 18.06 -7.73 -1.65
CA VAL A 6 17.72 -8.93 -2.45
C VAL A 6 16.98 -9.98 -1.61
N VAL A 7 17.35 -10.10 -0.33
CA VAL A 7 16.68 -10.98 0.65
C VAL A 7 15.19 -10.65 0.79
N LYS A 8 14.82 -9.37 0.87
CA LYS A 8 13.42 -8.96 1.03
C LYS A 8 12.59 -9.22 -0.24
N ILE A 9 13.18 -9.06 -1.41
CA ILE A 9 12.52 -9.38 -2.70
C ILE A 9 12.25 -10.88 -2.78
N GLN A 10 13.21 -11.70 -2.36
CA GLN A 10 13.04 -13.15 -2.32
C GLN A 10 11.94 -13.57 -1.32
N GLU A 11 11.92 -12.97 -0.13
CA GLU A 11 10.86 -13.18 0.86
C GLU A 11 9.47 -12.83 0.29
N TYR A 12 9.34 -11.72 -0.43
CA TYR A 12 8.09 -11.33 -1.07
C TYR A 12 7.66 -12.34 -2.12
N TYR A 13 8.59 -12.79 -2.96
CA TYR A 13 8.31 -13.77 -3.99
C TYR A 13 7.81 -15.09 -3.37
N GLU A 14 8.53 -15.65 -2.40
CA GLU A 14 8.16 -16.91 -1.75
C GLU A 14 6.83 -16.81 -1.01
N LYS A 15 6.62 -15.71 -0.29
CA LYS A 15 5.42 -15.53 0.53
C LYS A 15 4.16 -15.26 -0.31
N TYR A 16 4.30 -14.52 -1.40
CA TYR A 16 3.17 -14.00 -2.17
C TYR A 16 3.05 -14.55 -3.58
N GLN A 17 3.81 -15.59 -3.95
CA GLN A 17 3.88 -16.12 -5.31
C GLN A 17 2.51 -16.41 -5.92
N SER A 18 1.59 -17.01 -5.15
CA SER A 18 0.24 -17.37 -5.59
C SER A 18 -0.84 -16.38 -5.17
N LYS A 19 -0.50 -15.37 -4.36
CA LYS A 19 -1.46 -14.39 -3.85
C LYS A 19 -1.83 -13.40 -4.94
N GLU A 20 -3.10 -13.33 -5.27
CA GLU A 20 -3.64 -12.50 -6.34
C GLU A 20 -3.99 -11.10 -5.84
N LEU A 21 -3.49 -10.07 -6.50
CA LEU A 21 -3.81 -8.68 -6.26
C LEU A 21 -4.79 -8.18 -7.32
N PHE A 22 -5.98 -7.73 -6.91
CA PHE A 22 -7.01 -7.20 -7.81
C PHE A 22 -6.85 -5.69 -7.99
N PHE A 23 -6.78 -5.24 -9.26
CA PHE A 23 -6.58 -3.82 -9.59
C PHE A 23 -7.89 -3.03 -9.57
N ASN A 24 -8.50 -2.91 -8.39
CA ASN A 24 -9.60 -1.96 -8.14
C ASN A 24 -9.08 -0.50 -8.17
N LYS A 25 -9.97 0.47 -7.97
CA LYS A 25 -9.61 1.90 -8.02
C LYS A 25 -8.50 2.26 -7.01
N SER A 26 -8.59 1.76 -5.77
CA SER A 26 -7.62 2.05 -4.71
C SER A 26 -6.24 1.47 -5.04
N ILE A 27 -6.19 0.20 -5.45
CA ILE A 27 -4.92 -0.48 -5.79
C ILE A 27 -4.27 0.15 -7.02
N ARG A 28 -5.06 0.58 -8.02
CA ARG A 28 -4.52 1.31 -9.19
C ARG A 28 -3.88 2.63 -8.79
N GLN A 29 -4.50 3.37 -7.88
CA GLN A 29 -3.94 4.61 -7.36
C GLN A 29 -2.67 4.36 -6.53
N GLU A 30 -2.69 3.36 -5.65
CA GLU A 30 -1.55 2.99 -4.80
C GLU A 30 -0.32 2.55 -5.61
N THR A 31 -0.56 1.76 -6.65
CA THR A 31 0.52 1.25 -7.52
C THR A 31 0.94 2.22 -8.62
N GLY A 32 0.11 3.23 -8.92
CA GLY A 32 0.30 4.10 -10.07
C GLY A 32 0.14 3.36 -11.41
N LEU A 33 -0.71 2.32 -11.49
CA LEU A 33 -0.95 1.59 -12.73
C LEU A 33 -1.50 2.52 -13.82
N ASP A 34 -0.74 2.68 -14.91
CA ASP A 34 -1.21 3.38 -16.11
C ASP A 34 -2.08 2.45 -16.95
N THR A 35 -3.40 2.60 -16.79
CA THR A 35 -4.37 1.75 -17.48
C THR A 35 -4.37 1.92 -19.00
N SER A 36 -3.84 3.02 -19.53
CA SER A 36 -3.74 3.26 -20.97
C SER A 36 -2.59 2.52 -21.63
N LYS A 37 -1.62 2.07 -20.82
CA LYS A 37 -0.42 1.35 -21.26
C LYS A 37 -0.47 -0.17 -21.02
N VAL A 38 -1.66 -0.71 -20.72
CA VAL A 38 -1.82 -2.16 -20.56
C VAL A 38 -2.14 -2.77 -21.90
N MET A 39 -1.21 -3.56 -22.43
CA MET A 39 -1.29 -4.15 -23.76
C MET A 39 -0.89 -5.63 -23.75
N LEU A 40 -1.57 -6.45 -24.52
CA LEU A 40 -1.14 -7.82 -24.84
C LEU A 40 -0.53 -7.84 -26.25
N LYS A 41 0.73 -8.21 -26.33
CA LYS A 41 1.41 -8.44 -27.61
C LYS A 41 1.23 -9.90 -28.01
N MET A 42 0.72 -10.13 -29.22
CA MET A 42 0.59 -11.45 -29.83
C MET A 42 0.77 -11.38 -31.33
N CYS A 43 1.51 -12.32 -31.89
CA CYS A 43 1.82 -12.40 -33.35
C CYS A 43 2.33 -11.06 -33.93
N GLY A 44 3.11 -10.29 -33.16
CA GLY A 44 3.66 -8.99 -33.58
C GLY A 44 2.72 -7.79 -33.36
N ASN A 45 1.45 -8.00 -33.12
CA ASN A 45 0.44 -6.95 -32.88
C ASN A 45 0.24 -6.65 -31.39
N MET A 46 -0.12 -5.40 -31.07
CA MET A 46 -0.43 -4.93 -29.71
C MET A 46 -1.93 -4.73 -29.56
N PHE A 47 -2.52 -5.37 -28.57
CA PHE A 47 -3.95 -5.30 -28.28
C PHE A 47 -4.18 -4.66 -26.90
N PRO A 48 -4.99 -3.60 -26.83
CA PRO A 48 -5.31 -2.98 -25.55
C PRO A 48 -6.12 -3.93 -24.68
N CYS A 49 -5.79 -3.98 -23.40
CA CYS A 49 -6.49 -4.81 -22.43
C CYS A 49 -6.53 -4.15 -21.05
N VAL A 50 -7.33 -4.68 -20.16
CA VAL A 50 -7.40 -4.21 -18.76
C VAL A 50 -6.74 -5.23 -17.87
N LEU A 51 -5.75 -4.81 -17.08
CA LEU A 51 -5.17 -5.65 -16.04
C LEU A 51 -6.19 -5.77 -14.89
N TYR A 52 -6.84 -6.93 -14.80
CA TYR A 52 -7.85 -7.22 -13.79
C TYR A 52 -7.22 -7.61 -12.46
N SER A 53 -6.25 -8.53 -12.52
CA SER A 53 -5.47 -8.95 -11.36
C SER A 53 -4.09 -9.45 -11.76
N CYS A 54 -3.17 -9.47 -10.81
CA CYS A 54 -1.82 -9.99 -10.99
C CYS A 54 -1.35 -10.69 -9.72
N SER A 55 -0.60 -11.76 -9.89
CA SER A 55 0.25 -12.39 -8.87
C SER A 55 1.70 -12.39 -9.36
N MET A 56 2.61 -12.99 -8.62
CA MET A 56 3.99 -13.12 -9.07
C MET A 56 4.21 -14.29 -10.04
N SER A 57 3.16 -15.05 -10.39
CA SER A 57 3.24 -16.19 -11.31
C SER A 57 2.26 -16.13 -12.48
N TYR A 58 1.25 -15.25 -12.40
CA TYR A 58 0.26 -15.08 -13.47
C TYR A 58 -0.42 -13.71 -13.38
N ALA A 59 -1.03 -13.31 -14.50
CA ALA A 59 -1.94 -12.17 -14.55
C ALA A 59 -3.28 -12.57 -15.16
N LYS A 60 -4.36 -11.89 -14.79
CA LYS A 60 -5.64 -11.94 -15.47
C LYS A 60 -5.90 -10.60 -16.14
N ILE A 61 -6.22 -10.65 -17.42
CA ILE A 61 -6.58 -9.49 -18.21
C ILE A 61 -8.00 -9.63 -18.74
N VAL A 62 -8.63 -8.49 -18.98
CA VAL A 62 -9.93 -8.40 -19.66
C VAL A 62 -9.74 -7.71 -20.99
N MET A 63 -10.25 -8.28 -22.05
CA MET A 63 -10.23 -7.67 -23.37
C MET A 63 -11.40 -8.14 -24.24
N ASN A 64 -11.74 -7.34 -25.23
CA ASN A 64 -12.66 -7.72 -26.30
C ASN A 64 -11.84 -8.36 -27.41
N LEU A 65 -12.30 -9.50 -27.91
CA LEU A 65 -11.67 -10.24 -28.99
C LEU A 65 -12.65 -10.33 -30.14
N ASP A 66 -12.21 -9.94 -31.32
CA ASP A 66 -12.82 -10.36 -32.58
C ASP A 66 -12.42 -11.81 -32.91
N GLU A 67 -12.97 -12.38 -33.95
CA GLU A 67 -12.70 -13.76 -34.38
C GLU A 67 -11.23 -13.99 -34.71
N GLU A 68 -10.57 -12.99 -35.31
CA GLU A 68 -9.17 -13.05 -35.70
C GLU A 68 -8.27 -13.07 -34.47
N ALA A 69 -8.43 -12.13 -33.54
CA ALA A 69 -7.67 -12.04 -32.28
C ALA A 69 -7.94 -13.28 -31.39
N PHE A 70 -9.17 -13.80 -31.39
CA PHE A 70 -9.49 -15.05 -30.69
C PHE A 70 -8.72 -16.24 -31.26
N SER A 71 -8.70 -16.38 -32.58
CA SER A 71 -7.90 -17.42 -33.27
C SER A 71 -6.42 -17.25 -32.99
N MET A 72 -5.90 -16.01 -32.98
CA MET A 72 -4.50 -15.73 -32.64
C MET A 72 -4.15 -16.19 -31.22
N ILE A 73 -5.01 -15.94 -30.22
CA ILE A 73 -4.76 -16.42 -28.85
C ILE A 73 -4.76 -17.93 -28.76
N GLN A 74 -5.68 -18.59 -29.43
CA GLN A 74 -5.74 -20.07 -29.43
C GLN A 74 -4.51 -20.70 -30.10
N ASN A 75 -4.02 -20.07 -31.15
CA ASN A 75 -2.88 -20.57 -31.93
C ASN A 75 -1.51 -20.07 -31.43
N ALA A 76 -1.49 -19.02 -30.61
CA ALA A 76 -0.28 -18.36 -30.11
C ALA A 76 0.53 -19.16 -29.11
N LYS A 77 0.49 -20.48 -29.23
CA LYS A 77 1.11 -21.53 -28.40
C LYS A 77 2.17 -21.14 -27.38
N ASN A 78 2.62 -19.92 -27.21
CA ASN A 78 3.63 -19.48 -26.24
C ASN A 78 4.31 -18.16 -26.60
N ALA A 79 3.80 -17.36 -27.53
CA ALA A 79 4.42 -16.10 -27.94
C ALA A 79 3.60 -14.88 -27.52
N LEU A 80 3.18 -14.87 -26.25
CA LEU A 80 2.46 -13.74 -25.67
C LEU A 80 3.40 -12.93 -24.79
N THR A 81 3.29 -11.60 -24.86
CA THR A 81 3.97 -10.70 -23.94
C THR A 81 2.95 -9.71 -23.36
N LEU A 82 2.78 -9.72 -22.06
CA LEU A 82 1.98 -8.74 -21.36
C LEU A 82 2.85 -7.51 -21.08
N HIS A 83 2.40 -6.36 -21.56
CA HIS A 83 3.02 -5.07 -21.33
C HIS A 83 2.13 -4.23 -20.42
N PHE A 84 2.71 -3.63 -19.39
CA PHE A 84 2.04 -2.69 -18.49
C PHE A 84 3.08 -1.81 -17.79
N SER A 85 2.65 -0.68 -17.25
CA SER A 85 3.54 0.23 -16.53
C SER A 85 2.92 0.75 -15.25
N PHE A 86 3.77 1.01 -14.27
CA PHE A 86 3.43 1.69 -13.03
C PHE A 86 4.18 3.02 -12.95
N LEU A 87 3.49 4.04 -12.44
CA LEU A 87 4.08 5.32 -12.07
C LEU A 87 3.87 5.53 -10.57
N PRO A 88 4.72 4.97 -9.70
CA PRO A 88 4.64 5.20 -8.28
C PRO A 88 4.78 6.68 -7.94
N ASP A 89 4.01 7.18 -6.96
CA ASP A 89 3.91 8.61 -6.60
C ASP A 89 5.25 9.33 -6.37
N GLN A 90 6.33 8.60 -6.15
CA GLN A 90 7.65 9.14 -5.86
C GLN A 90 8.63 9.09 -7.04
N GLN A 91 8.18 8.62 -8.20
CA GLN A 91 9.07 8.48 -9.37
C GLN A 91 8.73 9.50 -10.47
N LYS A 92 9.78 10.00 -11.13
CA LYS A 92 9.64 10.89 -12.29
C LYS A 92 9.35 10.13 -13.59
N HIS A 93 9.61 8.82 -13.61
CA HIS A 93 9.48 7.97 -14.78
C HIS A 93 8.67 6.72 -14.43
N ASP A 94 7.89 6.27 -15.40
CA ASP A 94 7.15 5.02 -15.31
C ASP A 94 8.11 3.82 -15.38
N ILE A 95 7.79 2.78 -14.62
CA ILE A 95 8.46 1.50 -14.68
C ILE A 95 7.65 0.61 -15.62
N GLN A 96 8.28 0.23 -16.74
CA GLN A 96 7.63 -0.58 -17.75
C GLN A 96 8.02 -2.05 -17.60
N PHE A 97 7.03 -2.91 -17.74
CA PHE A 97 7.18 -4.36 -17.65
C PHE A 97 6.77 -5.03 -18.96
N PHE A 98 7.59 -5.95 -19.41
CA PHE A 98 7.36 -6.81 -20.56
C PHE A 98 7.49 -8.25 -20.07
N VAL A 99 6.37 -8.90 -19.78
CA VAL A 99 6.38 -10.24 -19.18
C VAL A 99 5.94 -11.26 -20.21
N SER A 100 6.85 -12.18 -20.54
CA SER A 100 6.55 -13.33 -21.42
C SER A 100 5.61 -14.28 -20.72
N CYS A 101 4.52 -14.66 -21.39
CA CYS A 101 3.48 -15.46 -20.81
C CYS A 101 2.82 -16.41 -21.81
N THR A 102 2.06 -17.37 -21.28
CA THR A 102 1.23 -18.28 -22.04
C THR A 102 -0.21 -18.25 -21.54
N THR A 103 -1.18 -18.54 -22.41
CA THR A 103 -2.57 -18.64 -22.03
C THR A 103 -2.79 -19.90 -21.19
N LYS A 104 -3.23 -19.74 -19.94
CA LYS A 104 -3.59 -20.83 -19.04
C LYS A 104 -5.09 -21.13 -19.08
N ALA A 105 -5.92 -20.08 -19.15
CA ALA A 105 -7.37 -20.19 -19.22
C ALA A 105 -7.96 -18.99 -19.95
N LEU A 106 -9.07 -19.23 -20.64
CA LEU A 106 -9.86 -18.23 -21.34
C LEU A 106 -11.33 -18.44 -21.00
N LYS A 107 -11.99 -17.41 -20.47
CA LYS A 107 -13.42 -17.44 -20.12
C LYS A 107 -14.12 -16.26 -20.76
N SER A 108 -15.23 -16.52 -21.46
CA SER A 108 -16.08 -15.47 -22.00
C SER A 108 -17.14 -15.03 -21.00
N PHE A 109 -17.53 -13.76 -21.07
CA PHE A 109 -18.69 -13.22 -20.39
C PHE A 109 -19.35 -12.14 -21.23
N LYS A 110 -20.63 -11.93 -21.03
CA LYS A 110 -21.40 -10.95 -21.82
C LYS A 110 -21.53 -9.63 -21.08
N ILE A 111 -21.37 -8.53 -21.81
CA ILE A 111 -21.55 -7.16 -21.34
C ILE A 111 -22.74 -6.53 -22.11
N ASN A 112 -23.20 -5.37 -21.67
CA ASN A 112 -24.23 -4.56 -22.35
C ASN A 112 -25.50 -5.37 -22.68
N ASN A 113 -26.08 -6.03 -21.68
CA ASN A 113 -27.28 -6.85 -21.85
C ASN A 113 -27.14 -7.95 -22.93
N GLY A 114 -25.93 -8.48 -23.06
CA GLY A 114 -25.65 -9.60 -23.95
C GLY A 114 -25.25 -9.23 -25.38
N ARG A 115 -25.05 -7.95 -25.69
CA ARG A 115 -24.65 -7.50 -27.02
C ARG A 115 -23.17 -7.74 -27.32
N ASP A 116 -22.31 -7.51 -26.33
CA ASP A 116 -20.86 -7.62 -26.50
C ASP A 116 -20.32 -8.79 -25.68
N THR A 117 -19.33 -9.49 -26.24
CA THR A 117 -18.61 -10.55 -25.54
C THR A 117 -17.22 -10.08 -25.17
N SER A 118 -16.92 -10.12 -23.89
CA SER A 118 -15.57 -9.89 -23.38
C SER A 118 -14.98 -11.16 -22.81
N TYR A 119 -13.68 -11.20 -22.73
CA TYR A 119 -12.93 -12.38 -22.29
C TYR A 119 -12.05 -12.04 -21.10
N ILE A 120 -12.07 -12.91 -20.09
CA ILE A 120 -11.06 -12.94 -19.04
C ILE A 120 -10.03 -14.00 -19.44
N ILE A 121 -8.79 -13.54 -19.62
CA ILE A 121 -7.68 -14.40 -20.02
C ILE A 121 -6.71 -14.51 -18.86
N THR A 122 -6.44 -15.73 -18.41
CA THR A 122 -5.39 -15.99 -17.42
C THR A 122 -4.10 -16.30 -18.15
N LEU A 123 -3.10 -15.47 -17.92
CA LEU A 123 -1.77 -15.54 -18.51
C LEU A 123 -0.78 -16.05 -17.46
N ALA A 124 -0.20 -17.21 -17.63
CA ALA A 124 0.88 -17.69 -16.75
C ALA A 124 2.22 -17.15 -17.22
N PHE A 125 3.04 -16.66 -16.29
CA PHE A 125 4.39 -16.17 -16.58
C PHE A 125 5.33 -17.33 -16.83
N TYR A 126 6.23 -17.21 -17.81
CA TYR A 126 7.21 -18.23 -18.12
C TYR A 126 8.32 -18.34 -17.09
N GLN A 127 8.66 -17.22 -16.48
CA GLN A 127 9.75 -17.11 -15.53
C GLN A 127 9.36 -16.19 -14.37
N LYS A 128 10.18 -16.20 -13.34
CA LYS A 128 10.07 -15.25 -12.23
C LYS A 128 9.98 -13.82 -12.80
N PRO A 129 9.01 -13.01 -12.37
CA PRO A 129 8.89 -11.63 -12.84
C PRO A 129 10.08 -10.78 -12.37
N PRO A 130 10.31 -9.62 -13.00
CA PRO A 130 11.37 -8.69 -12.59
C PRO A 130 11.26 -8.29 -11.12
N ASP A 131 12.39 -8.05 -10.48
CA ASP A 131 12.47 -7.71 -9.06
C ASP A 131 11.65 -6.45 -8.69
N ASP A 132 11.64 -5.43 -9.57
CA ASP A 132 10.81 -4.23 -9.39
C ASP A 132 9.31 -4.57 -9.35
N LEU A 133 8.85 -5.52 -10.15
CA LEU A 133 7.44 -5.96 -10.11
C LEU A 133 7.14 -6.71 -8.81
N ILE A 134 8.04 -7.58 -8.37
CA ILE A 134 7.92 -8.28 -7.09
C ILE A 134 7.88 -7.27 -5.94
N GLU A 135 8.70 -6.23 -5.99
CA GLU A 135 8.74 -5.17 -4.98
C GLU A 135 7.41 -4.41 -4.92
N ILE A 136 6.87 -3.98 -6.08
CA ILE A 136 5.61 -3.23 -6.14
C ILE A 136 4.46 -4.09 -5.60
N LEU A 137 4.27 -5.30 -6.13
CA LEU A 137 3.21 -6.20 -5.70
C LEU A 137 3.38 -6.63 -4.23
N GLY A 138 4.61 -6.93 -3.82
CA GLY A 138 4.94 -7.38 -2.47
C GLY A 138 4.63 -6.33 -1.41
N LYS A 139 4.97 -5.07 -1.65
CA LYS A 139 4.65 -3.95 -0.75
C LYS A 139 3.14 -3.78 -0.56
N VAL A 140 2.36 -3.84 -1.64
CA VAL A 140 0.91 -3.70 -1.57
C VAL A 140 0.29 -4.90 -0.85
N LEU A 141 0.70 -6.13 -1.17
CA LEU A 141 0.21 -7.34 -0.51
C LEU A 141 0.57 -7.38 0.97
N GLU A 142 1.78 -6.95 1.35
CA GLU A 142 2.18 -6.82 2.75
C GLU A 142 1.33 -5.76 3.47
N SER A 143 1.03 -4.65 2.81
CA SER A 143 0.16 -3.60 3.36
C SER A 143 -1.26 -4.11 3.60
N ILE A 144 -1.84 -4.83 2.64
CA ILE A 144 -3.17 -5.47 2.77
C ILE A 144 -3.17 -6.49 3.91
N GLU A 145 -2.19 -7.37 3.95
CA GLU A 145 -2.08 -8.38 5.01
C GLU A 145 -1.95 -7.73 6.41
N ASN A 146 -1.15 -6.68 6.51
CA ASN A 146 -1.02 -5.93 7.75
C ASN A 146 -2.33 -5.21 8.13
N PHE A 147 -3.09 -4.73 7.16
CA PHE A 147 -4.42 -4.15 7.39
C PHE A 147 -5.41 -5.22 7.88
N GLU A 148 -5.45 -6.38 7.23
CA GLU A 148 -6.33 -7.51 7.63
C GLU A 148 -5.99 -8.07 9.01
N LYS A 149 -4.70 -8.08 9.39
CA LYS A 149 -4.26 -8.47 10.74
C LYS A 149 -4.63 -7.48 11.83
N ARG A 150 -4.99 -6.24 11.46
CA ARG A 150 -5.42 -5.22 12.41
C ARG A 150 -6.83 -5.52 12.88
N LYS A 151 -6.97 -5.94 14.13
CA LYS A 151 -8.26 -6.21 14.77
C LYS A 151 -9.01 -4.93 15.14
N GLU A 152 -8.40 -3.75 15.01
CA GLU A 152 -8.87 -2.51 15.58
C GLU A 152 -8.97 -1.40 14.53
N LEU A 153 -10.01 -0.57 14.69
CA LEU A 153 -10.21 0.62 13.89
C LEU A 153 -9.04 1.59 14.08
N ARG A 154 -8.46 2.08 12.99
CA ARG A 154 -7.52 3.21 13.00
C ARG A 154 -8.21 4.46 12.52
N ILE A 155 -8.06 5.51 13.30
CA ILE A 155 -8.62 6.84 13.03
C ILE A 155 -7.50 7.70 12.47
N LYS A 156 -7.70 8.20 11.26
CA LYS A 156 -6.76 9.13 10.63
C LYS A 156 -6.93 10.49 11.30
N LEU A 157 -5.84 11.05 11.81
CA LEU A 157 -5.80 12.40 12.33
C LEU A 157 -5.39 13.35 11.21
N ASP A 158 -6.35 13.93 10.51
CA ASP A 158 -6.11 15.06 9.64
C ASP A 158 -6.43 16.37 10.35
N LYS A 159 -6.04 17.50 9.71
CA LYS A 159 -6.24 18.81 10.31
C LYS A 159 -7.72 19.11 10.58
N LYS A 160 -8.62 18.63 9.71
CA LYS A 160 -10.07 18.85 9.84
C LYS A 160 -10.62 18.14 11.07
N ILE A 161 -10.26 16.86 11.25
CA ILE A 161 -10.67 16.08 12.43
C ILE A 161 -10.06 16.65 13.71
N ALA A 162 -8.79 17.07 13.68
CA ALA A 162 -8.15 17.70 14.81
C ALA A 162 -8.84 19.03 15.21
N ASP A 163 -9.23 19.84 14.23
CA ASP A 163 -9.93 21.11 14.44
C ASP A 163 -11.40 20.89 14.90
N GLU A 164 -12.11 19.90 14.34
CA GLU A 164 -13.50 19.56 14.73
C GLU A 164 -13.61 19.00 16.15
N ILE A 165 -12.63 18.21 16.57
CA ILE A 165 -12.63 17.59 17.90
C ILE A 165 -12.10 18.55 18.96
N GLY A 166 -11.32 19.58 18.55
CA GLY A 166 -10.75 20.63 19.43
C GLY A 166 -9.84 20.12 20.56
N SER A 167 -9.70 18.80 20.70
CA SER A 167 -9.09 18.19 21.86
C SER A 167 -7.72 17.55 21.61
N ILE A 168 -7.35 17.27 20.35
CA ILE A 168 -6.05 16.68 20.02
C ILE A 168 -5.31 17.51 18.99
N SER A 169 -4.09 17.90 19.32
CA SER A 169 -3.13 18.39 18.35
C SER A 169 -2.51 17.23 17.58
N GLN A 170 -2.40 17.33 16.25
CA GLN A 170 -1.54 16.41 15.48
C GLN A 170 -0.07 16.47 15.94
N LYS A 171 0.32 17.56 16.62
CA LYS A 171 1.69 17.74 17.13
C LYS A 171 1.82 17.02 18.47
N ALA A 172 2.81 16.14 18.56
CA ALA A 172 3.15 15.42 19.76
C ALA A 172 4.67 15.41 19.96
N LEU A 173 5.12 14.95 21.12
CA LEU A 173 6.53 14.72 21.40
C LEU A 173 6.78 13.23 21.52
N ILE A 174 7.82 12.74 20.86
CA ILE A 174 8.33 11.36 21.03
C ILE A 174 9.67 11.44 21.76
N GLU A 175 9.76 10.77 22.91
CA GLU A 175 11.02 10.57 23.62
C GLU A 175 11.67 9.26 23.14
N ILE A 176 12.88 9.37 22.61
CA ILE A 176 13.73 8.26 22.16
C ILE A 176 15.09 8.46 22.80
N ASP A 177 15.57 7.43 23.55
CA ASP A 177 16.84 7.50 24.28
C ASP A 177 16.96 8.77 25.14
N SER A 178 15.88 9.12 25.87
CA SER A 178 15.76 10.33 26.71
C SER A 178 15.84 11.68 25.97
N ILE A 179 15.72 11.66 24.65
CA ILE A 179 15.69 12.85 23.81
C ILE A 179 14.29 13.07 23.28
N ASN A 180 13.68 14.22 23.62
CA ASN A 180 12.37 14.61 23.10
C ASN A 180 12.49 15.14 21.68
N ARG A 181 11.64 14.63 20.78
CA ARG A 181 11.58 15.03 19.38
C ARG A 181 10.14 15.36 18.99
N PRO A 182 9.91 16.49 18.31
CA PRO A 182 8.58 16.80 17.81
C PRO A 182 8.20 15.80 16.70
N CYS A 183 6.93 15.39 16.69
CA CYS A 183 6.37 14.53 15.67
C CYS A 183 4.96 14.97 15.28
N ILE A 184 4.48 14.46 14.15
CA ILE A 184 3.11 14.63 13.67
C ILE A 184 2.45 13.27 13.70
N ILE A 185 1.39 13.12 14.48
CA ILE A 185 0.59 11.90 14.51
C ILE A 185 -0.32 11.87 13.27
N THR A 186 -0.27 10.79 12.53
CA THR A 186 -1.06 10.61 11.29
C THR A 186 -2.31 9.80 11.50
N ASP A 187 -2.25 8.85 12.39
CA ASP A 187 -3.36 7.96 12.72
C ASP A 187 -3.17 7.37 14.13
N ILE A 188 -4.28 6.94 14.73
CA ILE A 188 -4.29 6.38 16.08
C ILE A 188 -5.29 5.23 16.17
N SER A 189 -4.98 4.21 16.96
CA SER A 189 -5.85 3.08 17.30
C SER A 189 -5.61 2.67 18.76
N ALA A 190 -6.39 1.74 19.28
CA ALA A 190 -6.21 1.24 20.65
C ALA A 190 -4.83 0.56 20.85
N SER A 191 -4.25 -0.02 19.79
CA SER A 191 -2.97 -0.76 19.87
C SER A 191 -1.76 0.01 19.35
N GLY A 192 -1.94 1.19 18.75
CA GLY A 192 -0.80 1.94 18.23
C GLY A 192 -1.15 3.19 17.44
N CYS A 193 -0.12 3.88 16.98
CA CYS A 193 -0.29 5.07 16.15
C CYS A 193 0.76 5.13 15.04
N GLY A 194 0.43 5.88 13.98
CA GLY A 194 1.37 6.33 12.97
C GLY A 194 1.90 7.72 13.32
N ALA A 195 3.21 7.93 13.23
CA ALA A 195 3.82 9.22 13.46
C ALA A 195 4.87 9.55 12.40
N ILE A 196 4.94 10.82 12.01
CA ILE A 196 5.98 11.36 11.16
C ILE A 196 6.95 12.15 12.03
N LEU A 197 8.22 11.79 12.00
CA LEU A 197 9.28 12.51 12.71
C LEU A 197 10.58 12.49 11.92
N MET A 198 11.50 13.36 12.30
CA MET A 198 12.82 13.44 11.69
C MET A 198 13.84 12.64 12.48
N LEU A 199 14.56 11.76 11.80
CA LEU A 199 15.62 10.94 12.38
C LEU A 199 16.82 10.87 11.43
N LEU A 200 18.02 10.98 12.01
CA LEU A 200 19.27 10.87 11.25
C LEU A 200 19.62 9.40 10.94
N LYS A 201 19.26 8.47 11.83
CA LYS A 201 19.55 7.04 11.72
C LYS A 201 18.31 6.24 12.13
N PRO A 202 17.35 6.03 11.24
CA PRO A 202 16.08 5.37 11.55
C PRO A 202 16.24 3.90 11.96
N ASP A 203 17.21 3.19 11.37
CA ASP A 203 17.41 1.76 11.64
C ASP A 203 17.70 1.46 13.13
N LEU A 204 18.28 2.43 13.85
CA LEU A 204 18.64 2.26 15.24
C LEU A 204 17.46 2.34 16.22
N ILE A 205 16.26 2.67 15.75
CA ILE A 205 15.09 2.84 16.62
C ILE A 205 14.09 1.69 16.55
N VAL A 206 14.16 0.82 15.53
CA VAL A 206 13.30 -0.36 15.43
C VAL A 206 13.48 -1.24 16.68
N ASN A 207 12.34 -1.68 17.23
CA ASN A 207 12.24 -2.43 18.49
C ASN A 207 12.66 -1.65 19.76
N LYS A 208 12.97 -0.35 19.68
CA LYS A 208 13.15 0.47 20.87
C LYS A 208 11.83 0.87 21.49
N THR A 209 11.84 0.95 22.82
CA THR A 209 10.74 1.52 23.59
C THR A 209 10.83 3.04 23.51
N ILE A 210 9.68 3.66 23.22
CA ILE A 210 9.54 5.12 23.14
C ILE A 210 8.38 5.58 24.00
N LYS A 211 8.39 6.87 24.40
CA LYS A 211 7.24 7.52 25.02
C LYS A 211 6.69 8.57 24.07
N ILE A 212 5.37 8.63 23.94
CA ILE A 212 4.67 9.61 23.13
C ILE A 212 3.84 10.50 24.07
N THR A 213 4.07 11.79 24.02
CA THR A 213 3.30 12.77 24.76
C THR A 213 2.37 13.51 23.82
N TYR A 214 1.07 13.30 23.99
CA TYR A 214 -0.01 14.00 23.28
C TYR A 214 -0.38 15.27 24.05
N HIS A 215 -0.45 16.39 23.35
CA HIS A 215 -0.98 17.63 23.92
C HIS A 215 -2.47 17.70 23.65
N LEU A 216 -3.28 17.65 24.70
CA LEU A 216 -4.72 17.77 24.65
C LEU A 216 -5.09 19.25 24.91
N GLN A 217 -5.66 19.93 23.90
CA GLN A 217 -5.84 21.39 23.95
C GLN A 217 -7.01 21.86 24.83
N ASP A 218 -8.10 21.09 24.91
CA ASP A 218 -9.35 21.55 25.56
C ASP A 218 -9.86 20.70 26.73
N LEU A 219 -9.21 19.62 27.03
CA LEU A 219 -9.59 18.84 28.19
C LEU A 219 -8.79 19.38 29.40
N LYS A 220 -9.46 19.67 30.51
CA LYS A 220 -8.82 19.91 31.82
C LYS A 220 -7.96 18.70 32.26
N MET A 221 -7.42 17.98 31.30
CA MET A 221 -6.67 16.76 31.46
C MET A 221 -5.18 17.04 31.27
N PRO A 222 -4.32 16.41 32.07
CA PRO A 222 -2.89 16.45 31.85
C PRO A 222 -2.53 15.80 30.49
N ASN A 223 -1.37 16.15 29.95
CA ASN A 223 -0.85 15.52 28.74
C ASN A 223 -0.93 13.99 28.83
N LEU A 224 -1.47 13.36 27.78
CA LEU A 224 -1.54 11.92 27.70
C LEU A 224 -0.17 11.36 27.30
N ILE A 225 0.43 10.54 28.16
CA ILE A 225 1.71 9.89 27.90
C ILE A 225 1.47 8.41 27.66
N LEU A 226 1.86 7.94 26.47
CA LEU A 226 1.77 6.54 26.08
C LEU A 226 3.18 5.98 25.83
N THR A 227 3.40 4.76 26.26
CA THR A 227 4.64 4.02 26.01
C THR A 227 4.39 3.00 24.91
N GLY A 228 5.29 2.92 23.96
CA GLY A 228 5.18 1.99 22.84
C GLY A 228 6.53 1.49 22.34
N VAL A 229 6.47 0.53 21.39
CA VAL A 229 7.65 -0.03 20.73
C VAL A 229 7.56 0.27 19.25
N VAL A 230 8.62 0.81 18.67
CA VAL A 230 8.71 1.06 17.23
C VAL A 230 8.75 -0.28 16.49
N LYS A 231 7.75 -0.56 15.67
CA LYS A 231 7.65 -1.81 14.91
C LYS A 231 8.29 -1.73 13.53
N ARG A 232 8.09 -0.60 12.84
CA ARG A 232 8.64 -0.37 11.50
C ARG A 232 8.78 1.11 11.23
N TYR A 233 9.52 1.46 10.20
CA TYR A 233 9.59 2.81 9.65
C TYR A 233 9.55 2.75 8.12
N GLU A 234 9.13 3.85 7.54
CA GLU A 234 9.20 4.11 6.10
C GLU A 234 9.74 5.52 5.90
N GLN A 235 10.54 5.71 4.88
CA GLN A 235 11.02 7.02 4.50
C GLN A 235 9.93 7.75 3.71
N VAL A 236 9.53 8.94 4.18
CA VAL A 236 8.55 9.79 3.51
C VAL A 236 9.26 10.94 2.85
N GLU A 237 9.24 11.00 1.51
CA GLU A 237 9.75 12.13 0.76
C GLU A 237 8.71 13.25 0.76
N SER A 238 9.05 14.37 1.40
CA SER A 238 8.24 15.59 1.34
C SER A 238 8.78 16.52 0.28
N LYS A 239 7.98 16.84 -0.73
CA LYS A 239 8.30 17.83 -1.77
C LYS A 239 8.49 19.27 -1.23
N LYS A 240 8.15 19.54 0.03
CA LYS A 240 8.18 20.87 0.64
C LYS A 240 9.28 21.09 1.69
N LEU A 241 9.95 20.06 2.14
CA LEU A 241 11.03 20.18 3.13
C LEU A 241 12.35 19.81 2.48
N LEU A 242 13.06 20.81 1.99
CA LEU A 242 14.25 20.70 1.12
C LEU A 242 15.45 19.95 1.71
N TYR A 243 15.46 19.54 2.99
CA TYR A 243 16.67 19.03 3.64
C TYR A 243 16.46 17.87 4.64
N GLN A 244 15.30 17.22 4.70
CA GLN A 244 15.10 16.28 5.80
C GLN A 244 14.26 15.06 5.40
N ASN A 245 14.84 13.86 5.61
CA ASN A 245 14.12 12.62 5.52
C ASN A 245 13.10 12.54 6.64
N ILE A 246 11.82 12.53 6.31
CA ILE A 246 10.73 12.36 7.26
C ILE A 246 10.39 10.87 7.26
N LEU A 247 10.40 10.27 8.43
CA LEU A 247 10.12 8.85 8.61
C LEU A 247 8.72 8.67 9.18
N LYS A 248 7.93 7.85 8.51
CA LYS A 248 6.65 7.38 9.06
C LYS A 248 6.94 6.18 9.93
N GLN A 249 6.49 6.22 11.18
CA GLN A 249 6.69 5.15 12.12
C GLN A 249 5.37 4.59 12.62
N GLU A 250 5.29 3.30 12.73
CA GLU A 250 4.19 2.61 13.37
C GLU A 250 4.59 2.22 14.79
N VAL A 251 3.90 2.80 15.78
CA VAL A 251 4.17 2.58 17.18
C VAL A 251 3.06 1.73 17.77
N GLN A 252 3.41 0.59 18.33
CA GLN A 252 2.47 -0.19 19.14
C GLN A 252 2.49 0.37 20.57
N VAL A 253 1.36 0.84 21.04
CA VAL A 253 1.22 1.45 22.36
C VAL A 253 0.93 0.38 23.39
N TYR A 254 1.83 0.24 24.35
CA TYR A 254 1.58 -0.55 25.55
C TYR A 254 1.14 0.38 26.67
N ASN A 255 -0.02 0.11 27.19
CA ASN A 255 -0.69 1.00 28.10
C ASN A 255 -0.37 0.69 29.55
N THR A 256 0.05 1.67 30.29
CA THR A 256 0.33 1.46 31.72
C THR A 256 -0.40 2.40 32.67
N HIS A 257 -0.74 3.63 32.29
CA HIS A 257 -1.29 4.55 33.31
C HIS A 257 -2.52 5.36 32.87
N HIS A 258 -2.81 5.52 31.57
CA HIS A 258 -3.90 6.37 31.07
C HIS A 258 -4.86 5.62 30.14
N GLN A 259 -5.07 4.32 30.40
CA GLN A 259 -5.87 3.44 29.53
C GLN A 259 -7.31 3.94 29.37
N MET A 260 -7.91 4.36 30.44
CA MET A 260 -9.30 4.80 30.41
C MET A 260 -9.48 6.14 29.70
N GLU A 261 -8.56 7.08 29.91
CA GLU A 261 -8.56 8.37 29.23
C GLU A 261 -8.29 8.19 27.73
N PHE A 262 -7.36 7.31 27.38
CA PHE A 262 -7.05 6.99 25.98
C PHE A 262 -8.23 6.29 25.29
N LEU A 263 -8.90 5.34 25.94
CA LEU A 263 -10.08 4.68 25.40
C LEU A 263 -11.26 5.65 25.25
N LYS A 264 -11.47 6.56 26.20
CA LYS A 264 -12.46 7.63 26.07
C LYS A 264 -12.16 8.53 24.89
N LEU A 265 -10.90 8.89 24.71
CA LEU A 265 -10.46 9.68 23.57
C LEU A 265 -10.71 8.96 22.24
N LEU A 266 -10.38 7.67 22.16
CA LEU A 266 -10.65 6.86 20.96
C LEU A 266 -12.16 6.75 20.68
N LEU A 267 -13.00 6.66 21.71
CA LEU A 267 -14.45 6.66 21.57
C LEU A 267 -14.94 7.97 20.95
N VAL A 268 -14.53 9.10 21.48
CA VAL A 268 -14.89 10.43 20.94
C VAL A 268 -14.39 10.58 19.50
N LEU A 269 -13.17 10.12 19.21
CA LEU A 269 -12.61 10.14 17.86
C LEU A 269 -13.40 9.23 16.90
N SER A 270 -13.84 8.06 17.36
CA SER A 270 -14.59 7.11 16.54
C SER A 270 -16.01 7.56 16.20
N GLU A 271 -16.64 8.33 17.09
CA GLU A 271 -17.98 8.91 16.87
C GLU A 271 -17.97 10.03 15.83
N ASN A 272 -16.85 10.76 15.71
CA ASN A 272 -16.71 11.92 14.83
C ASN A 272 -15.90 11.63 13.53
N ALA A 273 -15.20 10.50 13.44
CA ALA A 273 -14.39 10.13 12.31
C ALA A 273 -15.08 9.12 11.39
N GLN A 274 -15.04 9.37 10.07
CA GLN A 274 -15.38 8.32 9.12
C GLN A 274 -14.28 7.25 9.12
N PRO A 275 -14.63 5.94 9.15
CA PRO A 275 -13.64 4.88 9.10
C PRO A 275 -12.81 4.97 7.81
N LEU A 276 -11.52 4.74 7.92
CA LEU A 276 -10.63 4.56 6.75
C LEU A 276 -11.19 3.40 5.91
N LYS A 277 -11.73 3.73 4.73
CA LYS A 277 -12.16 2.76 3.71
C LYS A 277 -10.98 2.28 2.91
#